data_9c406d4827e0b5620d8c1bbe5f413a61
#
_entry.id   9c406d4827e0b5620d8c1bbe5f413a61
#
_cell.length_a   1.000
_cell.length_b   1.000
_cell.length_c   1.000
_cell.angle_alpha   90.00
_cell.angle_beta   90.00
_cell.angle_gamma   90.00
#
_symmetry.space_group_name_H-M   'P 1'
#
loop_
_entity.id
_entity.type
_entity.pdbx_description
1 polymer ?
#
loop_
_entity_poly.entity_id
_entity_poly.type
_entity_poly.pdbx_seq_one_letter_code
_entity_poly.pdbx_strand_id
1 'polypeptide(L)'
;MTAIAAEIERFNRLSATWWDSRGPMRPLHVVNALRLDFVVEQIALHLNRDRSNALNGLKILDVGCGGGLMSEALASYRANVVGVDASPGNVAAARLHAQSQNVTVGYRLGELAEVLSPHERFDVVLALEVVEHVSDVPAFLAAAADRLAPGGILFVSTIDRTFKSFAVAIIGAEYLLRVLPRGTHQWSMFVRPEELRSALAPSELHMNNLRGMRYLPVVHKASWCKDTQVNYIATFTRTAHCNYDH
;
A
#
# COMPACT_ATOMS: atom_id res chain seq x y z
N MET A 1 -1.16 14.70 12.35
CA MET A 1 -0.30 13.52 12.65
C MET A 1 -1.21 12.30 12.75
N THR A 2 -1.06 11.33 11.84
CA THR A 2 -1.91 10.13 11.78
C THR A 2 -1.17 8.87 12.20
N ALA A 3 0.16 8.89 12.17
CA ALA A 3 0.99 7.76 12.57
C ALA A 3 0.94 7.49 14.09
N ILE A 4 0.81 6.21 14.47
CA ILE A 4 0.72 5.77 15.85
C ILE A 4 2.14 5.43 16.34
N ALA A 5 2.61 6.08 17.43
CA ALA A 5 3.97 5.91 17.94
C ALA A 5 4.32 4.45 18.28
N ALA A 6 3.38 3.69 18.84
CA ALA A 6 3.59 2.26 19.15
C ALA A 6 3.78 1.40 17.89
N GLU A 7 3.11 1.74 16.80
CA GLU A 7 3.28 1.07 15.50
C GLU A 7 4.64 1.40 14.89
N ILE A 8 5.05 2.67 14.92
CA ILE A 8 6.38 3.09 14.47
C ILE A 8 7.47 2.29 15.18
N GLU A 9 7.38 2.18 16.51
CA GLU A 9 8.35 1.43 17.30
C GLU A 9 8.34 -0.08 16.99
N ARG A 10 7.16 -0.65 16.72
CA ARG A 10 7.02 -2.05 16.29
C ARG A 10 7.73 -2.28 14.95
N PHE A 11 7.49 -1.42 13.96
CA PHE A 11 8.15 -1.53 12.65
C PHE A 11 9.65 -1.25 12.71
N ASN A 12 10.10 -0.35 13.58
CA ASN A 12 11.52 -0.14 13.82
C ASN A 12 12.23 -1.45 14.25
N ARG A 13 11.62 -2.22 15.15
CA ARG A 13 12.19 -3.52 15.57
C ARG A 13 12.25 -4.56 14.45
N LEU A 14 11.37 -4.48 13.47
CA LEU A 14 11.31 -5.39 12.33
C LEU A 14 12.20 -4.95 11.16
N SER A 15 12.73 -3.73 11.21
CA SER A 15 13.39 -3.09 10.05
C SER A 15 14.55 -3.90 9.47
N ALA A 16 15.33 -4.59 10.28
CA ALA A 16 16.44 -5.43 9.82
C ALA A 16 16.00 -6.69 9.03
N THR A 17 14.71 -7.04 9.09
CA THR A 17 14.20 -8.28 8.48
C THR A 17 13.44 -8.05 7.17
N TRP A 18 13.27 -6.80 6.73
CA TRP A 18 12.46 -6.48 5.55
C TRP A 18 12.85 -7.29 4.30
N TRP A 19 14.13 -7.47 4.06
CA TRP A 19 14.66 -8.12 2.85
C TRP A 19 15.00 -9.59 3.03
N ASP A 20 14.75 -10.16 4.22
CA ASP A 20 14.84 -11.61 4.43
C ASP A 20 13.56 -12.29 3.90
N SER A 21 13.63 -12.77 2.66
CA SER A 21 12.52 -13.46 1.99
C SER A 21 12.13 -14.81 2.62
N ARG A 22 12.90 -15.31 3.60
CA ARG A 22 12.61 -16.52 4.37
C ARG A 22 12.26 -16.21 5.82
N GLY A 23 12.42 -14.96 6.25
CA GLY A 23 12.15 -14.46 7.60
C GLY A 23 10.69 -14.05 7.81
N PRO A 24 10.44 -13.22 8.84
CA PRO A 24 9.10 -12.76 9.23
C PRO A 24 8.35 -12.03 8.11
N MET A 25 9.08 -11.38 7.18
CA MET A 25 8.50 -10.61 6.07
C MET A 25 8.17 -11.47 4.84
N ARG A 26 8.41 -12.78 4.87
CA ARG A 26 8.09 -13.69 3.75
C ARG A 26 6.66 -13.58 3.23
N PRO A 27 5.61 -13.50 4.09
CA PRO A 27 4.23 -13.30 3.61
C PRO A 27 4.09 -12.05 2.77
N LEU A 28 4.73 -10.94 3.18
CA LEU A 28 4.67 -9.66 2.48
C LEU A 28 5.38 -9.73 1.12
N HIS A 29 6.53 -10.40 1.02
CA HIS A 29 7.19 -10.64 -0.26
C HIS A 29 6.28 -11.36 -1.26
N VAL A 30 5.60 -12.43 -0.82
CA VAL A 30 4.69 -13.22 -1.66
C VAL A 30 3.47 -12.41 -2.09
N VAL A 31 2.88 -11.65 -1.17
CA VAL A 31 1.68 -10.84 -1.44
C VAL A 31 2.04 -9.65 -2.32
N ASN A 32 3.19 -9.00 -2.12
CA ASN A 32 3.62 -7.87 -2.94
C ASN A 32 3.91 -8.26 -4.39
N ALA A 33 4.42 -9.46 -4.65
CA ALA A 33 4.57 -9.95 -6.02
C ALA A 33 3.21 -10.01 -6.75
N LEU A 34 2.16 -10.48 -6.05
CA LEU A 34 0.81 -10.51 -6.60
C LEU A 34 0.23 -9.09 -6.79
N ARG A 35 0.45 -8.19 -5.82
CA ARG A 35 -0.02 -6.79 -5.88
C ARG A 35 0.66 -6.02 -7.00
N LEU A 36 1.97 -6.19 -7.18
CA LEU A 36 2.72 -5.51 -8.24
C LEU A 36 2.12 -5.82 -9.61
N ASP A 37 1.82 -7.09 -9.88
CA ASP A 37 1.20 -7.52 -11.13
C ASP A 37 -0.15 -6.81 -11.38
N PHE A 38 -0.98 -6.74 -10.34
CA PHE A 38 -2.26 -6.04 -10.39
C PHE A 38 -2.10 -4.52 -10.56
N VAL A 39 -1.17 -3.90 -9.83
CA VAL A 39 -0.91 -2.46 -9.92
C VAL A 39 -0.48 -2.09 -11.34
N VAL A 40 0.47 -2.84 -11.92
CA VAL A 40 0.92 -2.63 -13.32
C VAL A 40 -0.23 -2.79 -14.30
N GLU A 41 -1.08 -3.82 -14.14
CA GLU A 41 -2.25 -4.07 -14.98
C GLU A 41 -3.25 -2.91 -14.90
N GLN A 42 -3.62 -2.49 -13.69
CA GLN A 42 -4.61 -1.43 -13.50
C GLN A 42 -4.12 -0.07 -14.00
N ILE A 43 -2.83 0.23 -13.85
CA ILE A 43 -2.23 1.46 -14.40
C ILE A 43 -2.23 1.40 -15.93
N ALA A 44 -1.86 0.27 -16.53
CA ALA A 44 -1.89 0.08 -17.98
C ALA A 44 -3.30 0.32 -18.54
N LEU A 45 -4.31 -0.27 -17.92
CA LEU A 45 -5.72 -0.10 -18.32
C LEU A 45 -6.19 1.35 -18.14
N HIS A 46 -5.91 1.96 -16.98
CA HIS A 46 -6.36 3.30 -16.64
C HIS A 46 -5.77 4.38 -17.56
N LEU A 47 -4.47 4.26 -17.86
CA LEU A 47 -3.75 5.21 -18.70
C LEU A 47 -3.74 4.84 -20.19
N ASN A 48 -4.43 3.75 -20.57
CA ASN A 48 -4.44 3.21 -21.93
C ASN A 48 -3.01 3.02 -22.49
N ARG A 49 -2.13 2.40 -21.69
CA ARG A 49 -0.73 2.12 -22.06
C ARG A 49 -0.51 0.63 -22.26
N ASP A 50 0.50 0.29 -23.07
CA ASP A 50 1.00 -1.07 -23.12
C ASP A 50 1.58 -1.46 -21.74
N ARG A 51 1.28 -2.68 -21.28
CA ARG A 51 1.72 -3.20 -19.97
C ARG A 51 3.24 -3.16 -19.81
N SER A 52 4.00 -3.40 -20.88
CA SER A 52 5.46 -3.38 -20.86
C SER A 52 6.06 -2.01 -20.55
N ASN A 53 5.33 -0.93 -20.81
CA ASN A 53 5.72 0.45 -20.59
C ASN A 53 4.76 1.21 -19.66
N ALA A 54 3.87 0.52 -18.98
CA ALA A 54 2.78 1.13 -18.22
C ALA A 54 3.27 2.19 -17.20
N LEU A 55 4.37 1.91 -16.51
CA LEU A 55 4.91 2.75 -15.45
C LEU A 55 6.02 3.70 -15.90
N ASN A 56 6.51 3.57 -17.14
CA ASN A 56 7.67 4.33 -17.60
C ASN A 56 7.43 5.85 -17.48
N GLY A 57 8.31 6.51 -16.72
CA GLY A 57 8.29 7.95 -16.48
C GLY A 57 7.22 8.46 -15.51
N LEU A 58 6.30 7.60 -15.02
CA LEU A 58 5.28 8.00 -14.05
C LEU A 58 5.91 8.40 -12.72
N LYS A 59 5.35 9.41 -12.09
CA LYS A 59 5.63 9.78 -10.70
C LYS A 59 4.74 8.95 -9.78
N ILE A 60 5.34 8.14 -8.95
CA ILE A 60 4.62 7.23 -8.05
C ILE A 60 4.98 7.56 -6.59
N LEU A 61 3.96 7.71 -5.75
CA LEU A 61 4.10 7.85 -4.31
C LEU A 61 3.70 6.53 -3.63
N ASP A 62 4.60 5.98 -2.83
CA ASP A 62 4.37 4.80 -1.99
C ASP A 62 4.30 5.25 -0.54
N VAL A 63 3.07 5.33 0.03
CA VAL A 63 2.81 5.82 1.38
C VAL A 63 2.83 4.65 2.36
N GLY A 64 3.65 4.75 3.41
CA GLY A 64 3.92 3.63 4.29
C GLY A 64 4.80 2.59 3.59
N CYS A 65 5.84 3.05 2.88
CA CYS A 65 6.65 2.20 2.00
C CYS A 65 7.45 1.11 2.72
N GLY A 66 7.51 1.14 4.06
CA GLY A 66 8.28 0.20 4.87
C GLY A 66 9.74 0.12 4.44
N GLY A 67 10.26 -1.09 4.31
CA GLY A 67 11.63 -1.33 3.82
C GLY A 67 11.80 -1.20 2.30
N GLY A 68 10.80 -0.68 1.56
CA GLY A 68 10.92 -0.34 0.15
C GLY A 68 10.61 -1.47 -0.85
N LEU A 69 10.04 -2.58 -0.40
CA LEU A 69 9.76 -3.74 -1.26
C LEU A 69 8.93 -3.39 -2.51
N MET A 70 7.85 -2.63 -2.35
CA MET A 70 7.01 -2.21 -3.47
C MET A 70 7.66 -1.06 -4.24
N SER A 71 8.24 -0.10 -3.54
CA SER A 71 8.90 1.06 -4.14
C SER A 71 10.01 0.64 -5.13
N GLU A 72 10.90 -0.27 -4.74
CA GLU A 72 11.98 -0.75 -5.62
C GLU A 72 11.45 -1.59 -6.79
N ALA A 73 10.43 -2.42 -6.53
CA ALA A 73 9.78 -3.18 -7.58
C ALA A 73 9.16 -2.26 -8.65
N LEU A 74 8.50 -1.17 -8.25
CA LEU A 74 7.94 -0.17 -9.17
C LEU A 74 9.03 0.60 -9.93
N ALA A 75 10.13 0.95 -9.25
CA ALA A 75 11.27 1.63 -9.88
C ALA A 75 11.92 0.76 -10.97
N SER A 76 11.90 -0.58 -10.85
CA SER A 76 12.39 -1.48 -11.87
C SER A 76 11.62 -1.39 -13.20
N TYR A 77 10.37 -0.90 -13.17
CA TYR A 77 9.57 -0.56 -14.35
C TYR A 77 9.82 0.86 -14.88
N ARG A 78 10.92 1.51 -14.48
CA ARG A 78 11.32 2.87 -14.88
C ARG A 78 10.36 3.97 -14.39
N ALA A 79 9.66 3.74 -13.29
CA ALA A 79 8.89 4.77 -12.60
C ALA A 79 9.82 5.68 -11.75
N ASN A 80 9.41 6.94 -11.57
CA ASN A 80 10.03 7.88 -10.64
C ASN A 80 9.33 7.72 -9.28
N VAL A 81 9.89 6.93 -8.38
CA VAL A 81 9.23 6.54 -7.13
C VAL A 81 9.74 7.39 -5.95
N VAL A 82 8.78 7.88 -5.17
CA VAL A 82 9.00 8.46 -3.83
C VAL A 82 8.33 7.54 -2.81
N GLY A 83 9.12 7.01 -1.87
CA GLY A 83 8.62 6.25 -0.73
C GLY A 83 8.60 7.12 0.53
N VAL A 84 7.50 7.12 1.26
CA VAL A 84 7.37 7.85 2.53
C VAL A 84 7.01 6.87 3.64
N ASP A 85 7.73 6.92 4.75
CA ASP A 85 7.44 6.10 5.94
C ASP A 85 7.77 6.88 7.22
N ALA A 86 6.98 6.71 8.26
CA ALA A 86 7.18 7.37 9.55
C ALA A 86 8.25 6.68 10.44
N SER A 87 8.64 5.44 10.11
CA SER A 87 9.64 4.67 10.85
C SER A 87 11.06 4.95 10.34
N PRO A 88 11.95 5.51 11.16
CA PRO A 88 13.34 5.75 10.76
C PRO A 88 14.08 4.45 10.42
N GLY A 89 13.79 3.35 11.11
CA GLY A 89 14.39 2.05 10.81
C GLY A 89 13.99 1.53 9.45
N ASN A 90 12.70 1.66 9.06
CA ASN A 90 12.20 1.26 7.76
C ASN A 90 12.90 2.05 6.63
N VAL A 91 12.93 3.38 6.76
CA VAL A 91 13.56 4.26 5.77
C VAL A 91 15.06 3.98 5.65
N ALA A 92 15.74 3.70 6.75
CA ALA A 92 17.16 3.32 6.74
C ALA A 92 17.37 1.99 6.00
N ALA A 93 16.55 0.97 6.28
CA ALA A 93 16.61 -0.33 5.61
C ALA A 93 16.32 -0.20 4.09
N ALA A 94 15.31 0.60 3.72
CA ALA A 94 14.96 0.85 2.34
C ALA A 94 16.11 1.54 1.56
N ARG A 95 16.70 2.59 2.12
CA ARG A 95 17.84 3.30 1.51
C ARG A 95 19.05 2.40 1.33
N LEU A 96 19.38 1.61 2.37
CA LEU A 96 20.54 0.70 2.33
C LEU A 96 20.35 -0.37 1.24
N HIS A 97 19.16 -0.95 1.13
CA HIS A 97 18.89 -1.98 0.13
C HIS A 97 18.89 -1.39 -1.28
N ALA A 98 18.19 -0.29 -1.53
CA ALA A 98 18.18 0.38 -2.83
C ALA A 98 19.60 0.75 -3.30
N GLN A 99 20.44 1.27 -2.39
CA GLN A 99 21.85 1.55 -2.68
C GLN A 99 22.61 0.27 -3.07
N SER A 100 22.40 -0.83 -2.34
CA SER A 100 23.07 -2.12 -2.62
C SER A 100 22.67 -2.72 -3.97
N GLN A 101 21.44 -2.47 -4.41
CA GLN A 101 20.88 -2.95 -5.68
C GLN A 101 21.02 -1.94 -6.84
N ASN A 102 21.63 -0.77 -6.61
CA ASN A 102 21.70 0.33 -7.59
C ASN A 102 20.32 0.76 -8.12
N VAL A 103 19.30 0.73 -7.28
CA VAL A 103 17.94 1.17 -7.60
C VAL A 103 17.73 2.60 -7.08
N THR A 104 17.16 3.47 -7.92
CA THR A 104 16.88 4.86 -7.55
C THR A 104 15.46 5.01 -7.06
N VAL A 105 15.30 5.31 -5.75
CA VAL A 105 14.03 5.65 -5.09
C VAL A 105 14.26 6.80 -4.13
N GLY A 106 13.36 7.78 -4.13
CA GLY A 106 13.42 8.93 -3.23
C GLY A 106 12.78 8.65 -1.87
N TYR A 107 13.48 8.02 -0.92
CA TYR A 107 12.91 7.73 0.40
C TYR A 107 12.92 8.95 1.33
N ARG A 108 11.76 9.25 1.95
CA ARG A 108 11.56 10.36 2.90
C ARG A 108 11.02 9.84 4.24
N LEU A 109 11.61 10.32 5.34
CA LEU A 109 11.20 9.97 6.69
C LEU A 109 10.21 11.01 7.23
N GLY A 110 9.02 10.62 7.60
CA GLY A 110 8.00 11.47 8.22
C GLY A 110 6.60 11.22 7.67
N GLU A 111 5.66 12.11 7.99
CA GLU A 111 4.31 12.09 7.42
C GLU A 111 4.22 12.93 6.12
N LEU A 112 3.21 12.65 5.28
CA LEU A 112 3.06 13.28 3.96
C LEU A 112 3.11 14.80 4.00
N ALA A 113 2.44 15.41 4.98
CA ALA A 113 2.37 16.86 5.11
C ALA A 113 3.71 17.50 5.52
N GLU A 114 4.61 16.72 6.15
CA GLU A 114 5.90 17.19 6.63
C GLU A 114 6.99 17.09 5.56
N VAL A 115 6.93 16.01 4.75
CA VAL A 115 8.04 15.64 3.87
C VAL A 115 7.78 15.90 2.39
N LEU A 116 6.53 16.19 2.00
CA LEU A 116 6.15 16.53 0.63
C LEU A 116 5.82 18.02 0.51
N SER A 117 6.28 18.64 -0.55
CA SER A 117 5.84 20.01 -0.90
C SER A 117 4.32 20.05 -1.10
N PRO A 118 3.60 21.11 -0.68
CA PRO A 118 2.16 21.24 -0.88
C PRO A 118 1.69 21.06 -2.31
N HIS A 119 2.54 21.36 -3.29
CA HIS A 119 2.23 21.29 -4.73
C HIS A 119 2.74 20.01 -5.40
N GLU A 120 3.41 19.11 -4.64
CA GLU A 120 3.93 17.87 -5.20
C GLU A 120 2.80 16.90 -5.48
N ARG A 121 2.69 16.45 -6.74
CA ARG A 121 1.63 15.56 -7.23
C ARG A 121 2.22 14.37 -7.94
N PHE A 122 1.48 13.25 -7.89
CA PHE A 122 1.88 11.95 -8.40
C PHE A 122 0.80 11.37 -9.30
N ASP A 123 1.21 10.71 -10.37
CA ASP A 123 0.30 10.02 -11.29
C ASP A 123 -0.35 8.80 -10.62
N VAL A 124 0.39 8.19 -9.69
CA VAL A 124 -0.04 7.02 -8.93
C VAL A 124 0.29 7.24 -7.46
N VAL A 125 -0.67 6.94 -6.58
CA VAL A 125 -0.46 6.89 -5.13
C VAL A 125 -0.82 5.50 -4.63
N LEU A 126 0.06 4.91 -3.82
CA LEU A 126 -0.17 3.63 -3.15
C LEU A 126 -0.23 3.84 -1.64
N ALA A 127 -1.19 3.17 -0.99
CA ALA A 127 -1.33 3.04 0.45
C ALA A 127 -1.61 1.56 0.77
N LEU A 128 -0.56 0.74 0.79
CA LEU A 128 -0.67 -0.71 0.88
C LEU A 128 -0.32 -1.19 2.29
N GLU A 129 -1.28 -1.81 2.99
CA GLU A 129 -1.15 -2.31 4.37
C GLU A 129 -0.66 -1.21 5.34
N VAL A 130 -1.23 -0.02 5.23
CA VAL A 130 -0.86 1.12 6.08
C VAL A 130 -2.07 1.73 6.79
N VAL A 131 -3.26 1.68 6.18
CA VAL A 131 -4.46 2.34 6.73
C VAL A 131 -4.92 1.75 8.06
N GLU A 132 -4.63 0.48 8.34
CA GLU A 132 -4.88 -0.18 9.61
C GLU A 132 -3.89 0.20 10.73
N HIS A 133 -2.87 1.01 10.42
CA HIS A 133 -1.82 1.43 11.36
C HIS A 133 -1.86 2.92 11.66
N VAL A 134 -2.90 3.64 11.20
CA VAL A 134 -3.07 5.07 11.46
C VAL A 134 -4.21 5.33 12.44
N SER A 135 -4.11 6.42 13.20
CA SER A 135 -5.12 6.82 14.19
C SER A 135 -6.38 7.45 13.58
N ASP A 136 -6.26 8.03 12.38
CA ASP A 136 -7.34 8.72 11.66
C ASP A 136 -7.28 8.35 10.17
N VAL A 137 -8.04 7.32 9.81
CA VAL A 137 -8.10 6.80 8.44
C VAL A 137 -8.64 7.84 7.45
N PRO A 138 -9.74 8.57 7.72
CA PRO A 138 -10.22 9.63 6.84
C PRO A 138 -9.19 10.72 6.58
N ALA A 139 -8.54 11.25 7.62
CA ALA A 139 -7.52 12.29 7.46
C ALA A 139 -6.30 11.78 6.67
N PHE A 140 -5.86 10.54 6.92
CA PHE A 140 -4.76 9.93 6.19
C PHE A 140 -5.10 9.75 4.70
N LEU A 141 -6.28 9.22 4.38
CA LEU A 141 -6.72 9.01 3.01
C LEU A 141 -6.94 10.34 2.26
N ALA A 142 -7.47 11.36 2.93
CA ALA A 142 -7.58 12.70 2.35
C ALA A 142 -6.19 13.27 2.00
N ALA A 143 -5.21 13.13 2.91
CA ALA A 143 -3.84 13.57 2.65
C ALA A 143 -3.18 12.81 1.49
N ALA A 144 -3.45 11.51 1.34
CA ALA A 144 -2.98 10.72 0.20
C ALA A 144 -3.67 11.14 -1.11
N ALA A 145 -4.99 11.35 -1.08
CA ALA A 145 -5.79 11.82 -2.22
C ALA A 145 -5.37 13.20 -2.72
N ASP A 146 -4.97 14.09 -1.81
CA ASP A 146 -4.44 15.42 -2.16
C ASP A 146 -3.12 15.34 -2.94
N ARG A 147 -2.39 14.23 -2.84
CA ARG A 147 -1.14 14.03 -3.59
C ARG A 147 -1.36 13.47 -4.99
N LEU A 148 -2.59 13.08 -5.32
CA LEU A 148 -2.92 12.54 -6.63
C LEU A 148 -3.04 13.66 -7.68
N ALA A 149 -2.33 13.49 -8.78
CA ALA A 149 -2.45 14.38 -9.95
C ALA A 149 -3.84 14.25 -10.60
N PRO A 150 -4.29 15.25 -11.36
CA PRO A 150 -5.46 15.10 -12.21
C PRO A 150 -5.31 13.87 -13.13
N GLY A 151 -6.33 13.03 -13.21
CA GLY A 151 -6.29 11.78 -13.98
C GLY A 151 -5.45 10.66 -13.36
N GLY A 152 -4.95 10.82 -12.15
CA GLY A 152 -4.17 9.80 -11.46
C GLY A 152 -5.03 8.69 -10.84
N ILE A 153 -4.37 7.65 -10.35
CA ILE A 153 -4.99 6.46 -9.73
C ILE A 153 -4.42 6.22 -8.33
N LEU A 154 -5.31 6.00 -7.34
CA LEU A 154 -4.97 5.64 -5.97
C LEU A 154 -5.26 4.15 -5.73
N PHE A 155 -4.30 3.45 -5.14
CA PHE A 155 -4.43 2.07 -4.66
C PHE A 155 -4.43 2.03 -3.15
N VAL A 156 -5.39 1.32 -2.57
CA VAL A 156 -5.44 1.05 -1.13
C VAL A 156 -5.60 -0.44 -0.91
N SER A 157 -4.75 -1.06 -0.09
CA SER A 157 -4.94 -2.43 0.36
C SER A 157 -4.91 -2.52 1.88
N THR A 158 -5.72 -3.40 2.44
CA THR A 158 -5.80 -3.65 3.89
C THR A 158 -6.59 -4.92 4.18
N ILE A 159 -6.78 -5.20 5.47
CA ILE A 159 -7.60 -6.30 5.98
C ILE A 159 -9.00 -5.77 6.29
N ASP A 160 -10.04 -6.48 5.81
CA ASP A 160 -11.44 -6.15 6.08
C ASP A 160 -11.83 -6.49 7.53
N ARG A 161 -12.62 -5.65 8.19
CA ARG A 161 -13.11 -5.85 9.56
C ARG A 161 -14.32 -6.77 9.59
N THR A 162 -14.08 -8.06 9.41
CA THR A 162 -15.09 -9.14 9.43
C THR A 162 -14.75 -10.19 10.48
N PHE A 163 -15.73 -11.01 10.86
CA PHE A 163 -15.47 -12.20 11.70
C PHE A 163 -14.55 -13.21 11.02
N LYS A 164 -14.61 -13.28 9.70
CA LYS A 164 -13.75 -14.16 8.91
C LYS A 164 -12.29 -13.70 8.98
N SER A 165 -12.02 -12.40 8.83
CA SER A 165 -10.67 -11.86 8.97
C SER A 165 -10.14 -12.02 10.39
N PHE A 166 -10.97 -11.84 11.42
CA PHE A 166 -10.62 -12.13 12.81
C PHE A 166 -10.16 -13.58 12.97
N ALA A 167 -10.94 -14.54 12.46
CA ALA A 167 -10.61 -15.95 12.56
C ALA A 167 -9.35 -16.31 11.77
N VAL A 168 -9.15 -15.76 10.59
CA VAL A 168 -8.02 -16.09 9.70
C VAL A 168 -6.74 -15.34 10.10
N ALA A 169 -6.81 -14.01 10.26
CA ALA A 169 -5.62 -13.19 10.50
C ALA A 169 -5.15 -13.27 11.95
N ILE A 170 -6.06 -13.29 12.91
CA ILE A 170 -5.70 -13.29 14.35
C ILE A 170 -5.62 -14.71 14.86
N ILE A 171 -6.72 -15.47 14.85
CA ILE A 171 -6.72 -16.84 15.43
C ILE A 171 -5.82 -17.76 14.60
N GLY A 172 -5.96 -17.74 13.28
CA GLY A 172 -5.22 -18.61 12.38
C GLY A 172 -3.74 -18.28 12.31
N ALA A 173 -3.39 -17.06 11.94
CA ALA A 173 -2.01 -16.68 11.65
C ALA A 173 -1.17 -16.43 12.93
N GLU A 174 -1.75 -15.80 13.97
CA GLU A 174 -1.00 -15.43 15.16
C GLU A 174 -1.02 -16.51 16.25
N TYR A 175 -2.16 -17.19 16.49
CA TYR A 175 -2.30 -18.13 17.59
C TYR A 175 -2.11 -19.59 17.18
N LEU A 176 -2.70 -20.02 16.05
CA LEU A 176 -2.67 -21.41 15.64
C LEU A 176 -1.41 -21.76 14.84
N LEU A 177 -1.12 -21.02 13.78
CA LEU A 177 0.01 -21.28 12.88
C LEU A 177 1.28 -20.56 13.31
N ARG A 178 1.19 -19.55 14.16
CA ARG A 178 2.32 -18.71 14.65
C ARG A 178 3.22 -18.20 13.52
N VAL A 179 2.63 -17.92 12.36
CA VAL A 179 3.33 -17.38 11.19
C VAL A 179 3.68 -15.90 11.40
N LEU A 180 2.87 -15.22 12.24
CA LEU A 180 3.07 -13.85 12.66
C LEU A 180 3.15 -13.75 14.19
N PRO A 181 3.89 -12.78 14.74
CA PRO A 181 3.92 -12.50 16.18
C PRO A 181 2.50 -12.18 16.70
N ARG A 182 2.21 -12.57 17.94
CA ARG A 182 0.94 -12.23 18.60
C ARG A 182 0.80 -10.71 18.72
N GLY A 183 -0.41 -10.19 18.49
CA GLY A 183 -0.70 -8.75 18.52
C GLY A 183 -0.25 -7.99 17.28
N THR A 184 0.09 -8.69 16.19
CA THR A 184 0.39 -8.07 14.88
C THR A 184 -0.82 -7.33 14.34
N HIS A 185 -2.03 -7.89 14.57
CA HIS A 185 -3.27 -7.32 14.07
C HIS A 185 -4.22 -6.96 15.21
N GLN A 186 -4.76 -5.75 15.16
CA GLN A 186 -5.84 -5.30 16.02
C GLN A 186 -7.12 -5.22 15.19
N TRP A 187 -8.08 -6.12 15.44
CA TRP A 187 -9.31 -6.20 14.63
C TRP A 187 -10.09 -4.89 14.53
N SER A 188 -10.08 -4.07 15.60
CA SER A 188 -10.72 -2.76 15.61
C SER A 188 -10.13 -1.75 14.61
N MET A 189 -8.87 -1.98 14.20
CA MET A 189 -8.15 -1.13 13.25
C MET A 189 -8.34 -1.57 11.79
N PHE A 190 -8.94 -2.74 11.55
CA PHE A 190 -9.24 -3.20 10.18
C PHE A 190 -10.28 -2.29 9.53
N VAL A 191 -10.17 -2.08 8.23
CA VAL A 191 -10.97 -1.09 7.49
C VAL A 191 -11.86 -1.78 6.46
N ARG A 192 -13.15 -1.45 6.46
CA ARG A 192 -14.11 -1.99 5.50
C ARG A 192 -14.03 -1.24 4.16
N PRO A 193 -14.35 -1.89 3.02
CA PRO A 193 -14.40 -1.22 1.73
C PRO A 193 -15.32 0.01 1.70
N GLU A 194 -16.44 -0.04 2.42
CA GLU A 194 -17.40 1.08 2.53
C GLU A 194 -16.82 2.27 3.29
N GLU A 195 -15.96 2.02 4.29
CA GLU A 195 -15.27 3.08 5.04
C GLU A 195 -14.25 3.80 4.15
N LEU A 196 -13.53 3.07 3.27
CA LEU A 196 -12.66 3.68 2.27
C LEU A 196 -13.45 4.55 1.28
N ARG A 197 -14.61 4.05 0.78
CA ARG A 197 -15.48 4.82 -0.11
C ARG A 197 -15.94 6.13 0.55
N SER A 198 -16.41 6.03 1.80
CA SER A 198 -16.89 7.19 2.55
C SER A 198 -15.79 8.20 2.83
N ALA A 199 -14.58 7.74 3.18
CA ALA A 199 -13.44 8.60 3.48
C ALA A 199 -12.89 9.32 2.22
N LEU A 200 -12.98 8.70 1.05
CA LEU A 200 -12.46 9.26 -0.21
C LEU A 200 -13.51 10.03 -1.03
N ALA A 201 -14.80 9.90 -0.70
CA ALA A 201 -15.88 10.62 -1.38
C ALA A 201 -15.70 12.16 -1.38
N PRO A 202 -15.27 12.81 -0.27
CA PRO A 202 -15.01 14.26 -0.28
C PRO A 202 -13.89 14.70 -1.24
N SER A 203 -12.98 13.79 -1.59
CA SER A 203 -11.92 14.02 -2.59
C SER A 203 -12.34 13.69 -4.03
N GLU A 204 -13.64 13.43 -4.25
CA GLU A 204 -14.23 13.05 -5.55
C GLU A 204 -13.61 11.77 -6.13
N LEU A 205 -13.08 10.89 -5.26
CA LEU A 205 -12.50 9.61 -5.65
C LEU A 205 -13.54 8.51 -5.54
N HIS A 206 -13.76 7.79 -6.64
CA HIS A 206 -14.71 6.68 -6.74
C HIS A 206 -13.95 5.36 -6.85
N MET A 207 -14.45 4.34 -6.16
CA MET A 207 -13.88 2.99 -6.24
C MET A 207 -14.23 2.35 -7.58
N ASN A 208 -13.21 2.08 -8.40
CA ASN A 208 -13.36 1.47 -9.73
C ASN A 208 -13.18 -0.05 -9.69
N ASN A 209 -12.34 -0.54 -8.80
CA ASN A 209 -12.07 -1.96 -8.67
C ASN A 209 -11.92 -2.34 -7.20
N LEU A 210 -12.39 -3.55 -6.85
CA LEU A 210 -12.22 -4.15 -5.53
C LEU A 210 -11.94 -5.63 -5.72
N ARG A 211 -10.78 -6.11 -5.25
CA ARG A 211 -10.36 -7.49 -5.47
C ARG A 211 -9.84 -8.10 -4.18
N GLY A 212 -10.34 -9.28 -3.83
CA GLY A 212 -9.89 -10.03 -2.67
C GLY A 212 -8.57 -10.75 -2.92
N MET A 213 -7.76 -10.86 -1.87
CA MET A 213 -6.52 -11.63 -1.86
C MET A 213 -6.59 -12.72 -0.80
N ARG A 214 -6.03 -13.89 -1.11
CA ARG A 214 -5.87 -15.00 -0.19
C ARG A 214 -4.42 -15.41 -0.14
N TYR A 215 -3.86 -15.43 1.07
CA TYR A 215 -2.55 -16.00 1.34
C TYR A 215 -2.69 -17.34 2.06
N LEU A 216 -1.95 -18.34 1.60
CA LEU A 216 -1.91 -19.69 2.17
C LEU A 216 -0.56 -19.91 2.88
N PRO A 217 -0.48 -19.80 4.22
CA PRO A 217 0.78 -19.82 4.96
C PRO A 217 1.58 -21.11 4.80
N VAL A 218 0.90 -22.27 4.75
CA VAL A 218 1.57 -23.59 4.69
C VAL A 218 2.40 -23.76 3.41
N VAL A 219 1.89 -23.25 2.28
CA VAL A 219 2.56 -23.36 0.98
C VAL A 219 3.16 -22.03 0.50
N HIS A 220 3.05 -20.99 1.32
CA HIS A 220 3.50 -19.63 1.01
C HIS A 220 3.08 -19.15 -0.39
N LYS A 221 1.79 -19.27 -0.71
CA LYS A 221 1.21 -18.81 -1.98
C LYS A 221 0.15 -17.77 -1.74
N ALA A 222 0.17 -16.73 -2.57
CA ALA A 222 -0.91 -15.75 -2.67
C ALA A 222 -1.67 -15.95 -3.98
N SER A 223 -2.95 -15.66 -3.98
CA SER A 223 -3.82 -15.72 -5.15
C SER A 223 -4.98 -14.74 -5.04
N TRP A 224 -5.45 -14.28 -6.18
CA TRP A 224 -6.68 -13.50 -6.25
C TRP A 224 -7.89 -14.36 -5.94
N CYS A 225 -8.90 -13.75 -5.33
CA CYS A 225 -10.22 -14.37 -5.10
C CYS A 225 -11.31 -13.30 -5.22
N LYS A 226 -12.57 -13.76 -5.37
CA LYS A 226 -13.74 -12.86 -5.36
C LYS A 226 -14.13 -12.41 -3.96
N ASP A 227 -13.69 -13.15 -2.95
CA ASP A 227 -13.99 -12.90 -1.55
C ASP A 227 -13.08 -11.81 -0.99
N THR A 228 -13.64 -10.68 -0.63
CA THR A 228 -12.95 -9.51 -0.07
C THR A 228 -13.00 -9.46 1.45
N GLN A 229 -13.61 -10.44 2.12
CA GLN A 229 -13.87 -10.44 3.55
C GLN A 229 -12.63 -10.68 4.44
N VAL A 230 -11.44 -10.88 3.88
CA VAL A 230 -10.21 -11.04 4.67
C VAL A 230 -9.22 -9.96 4.27
N ASN A 231 -8.65 -10.06 3.10
CA ASN A 231 -7.66 -9.10 2.59
C ASN A 231 -8.08 -8.66 1.19
N TYR A 232 -7.98 -7.38 0.92
CA TYR A 232 -8.39 -6.82 -0.36
C TYR A 232 -7.48 -5.68 -0.83
N ILE A 233 -7.55 -5.39 -2.12
CA ILE A 233 -7.02 -4.18 -2.75
C ILE A 233 -8.14 -3.49 -3.51
N ALA A 234 -8.19 -2.17 -3.39
CA ALA A 234 -9.13 -1.31 -4.09
C ALA A 234 -8.39 -0.26 -4.92
N THR A 235 -8.97 0.13 -6.05
CA THR A 235 -8.49 1.26 -6.85
C THR A 235 -9.52 2.38 -6.86
N PHE A 236 -9.02 3.61 -6.83
CA PHE A 236 -9.85 4.81 -6.85
C PHE A 236 -9.33 5.79 -7.90
N THR A 237 -10.25 6.40 -8.65
CA THR A 237 -9.95 7.48 -9.59
C THR A 237 -11.01 8.58 -9.47
N ARG A 238 -10.68 9.79 -9.90
CA ARG A 238 -11.70 10.82 -10.09
C ARG A 238 -12.50 10.50 -11.35
N THR A 239 -13.78 10.80 -11.33
CA THR A 239 -14.60 10.72 -12.55
C THR A 239 -14.01 11.69 -13.56
N ALA A 240 -13.73 11.23 -14.78
CA ALA A 240 -13.41 12.16 -15.86
C ALA A 240 -14.63 13.08 -16.04
N HIS A 241 -14.48 14.36 -15.72
CA HIS A 241 -15.46 15.34 -16.20
C HIS A 241 -15.36 15.36 -17.72
N CYS A 242 -16.32 14.70 -18.40
CA CYS A 242 -16.56 15.01 -19.80
C CYS A 242 -17.02 16.47 -19.85
N ASN A 243 -16.10 17.38 -20.10
CA ASN A 243 -16.46 18.71 -20.55
C ASN A 243 -17.12 18.52 -21.94
N TYR A 244 -18.44 18.40 -21.95
CA TYR A 244 -19.21 18.70 -23.14
C TYR A 244 -19.15 20.23 -23.29
N ASP A 245 -18.10 20.74 -23.95
CA ASP A 245 -18.13 22.09 -24.50
C ASP A 245 -19.21 22.10 -25.57
N HIS A 246 -20.29 22.82 -25.28
CA HIS A 246 -21.37 23.15 -26.19
C HIS A 246 -20.99 24.36 -27.03
#